data_04d3801c775a072845549b3089981c52
#
_entry.id   04d3801c775a072845549b3089981c52
#
_cell.length_a   1.000
_cell.length_b   1.000
_cell.length_c   1.000
_cell.angle_alpha   90.00
_cell.angle_beta   90.00
_cell.angle_gamma   90.00
#
_symmetry.space_group_name_H-M   'P 1'
#
loop_
_entity.id
_entity.type
_entity.pdbx_description
1 polymer ?
#
loop_
_entity_poly.entity_id
_entity_poly.type
_entity_poly.pdbx_seq_one_letter_code
_entity_poly.pdbx_strand_id
1 'polypeptide(L)'
;MSNIEQKDPFRAIMEHMREDRLAHFRVQNELALKGKTLFTGSSLMEQFPIGELLMNHGMHTVVYNRGIGGFTTQDMLAHMEEQIFGVQPGRIFINIGTNDIGAPDYRQEALIENYRNILKQIKGRLPETEILLMAYYPVNELAHEAGDPMLDAAFKTRTNENIQKANAAVCE
;
A
#
# COMPACT_ATOMS: atom_id res chain seq x y z
N MET A 1 3.08 -39.75 -8.99
CA MET A 1 3.02 -39.29 -7.60
C MET A 1 2.99 -37.78 -7.65
N SER A 2 1.81 -37.22 -7.44
CA SER A 2 1.56 -35.78 -7.54
C SER A 2 2.19 -35.06 -6.33
N ASN A 3 3.16 -34.19 -6.59
CA ASN A 3 3.63 -33.22 -5.60
C ASN A 3 2.44 -32.32 -5.26
N ILE A 4 1.79 -32.57 -4.14
CA ILE A 4 0.93 -31.61 -3.49
C ILE A 4 1.90 -30.62 -2.87
N GLU A 5 2.14 -29.46 -3.55
CA GLU A 5 2.76 -28.32 -2.92
C GLU A 5 1.94 -28.00 -1.66
N GLN A 6 2.51 -28.30 -0.50
CA GLN A 6 1.96 -27.83 0.77
C GLN A 6 2.02 -26.29 0.71
N LYS A 7 0.88 -25.66 0.40
CA LYS A 7 0.76 -24.21 0.56
C LYS A 7 1.13 -23.86 1.99
N ASP A 8 2.07 -22.95 2.14
CA ASP A 8 2.46 -22.43 3.45
C ASP A 8 1.20 -21.94 4.18
N PRO A 9 0.85 -22.51 5.34
CA PRO A 9 -0.37 -22.15 6.06
C PRO A 9 -0.45 -20.67 6.41
N PHE A 10 0.69 -20.04 6.70
CA PHE A 10 0.77 -18.63 7.01
C PHE A 10 0.40 -17.79 5.78
N ARG A 11 0.91 -18.15 4.61
CA ARG A 11 0.56 -17.49 3.36
C ARG A 11 -0.93 -17.58 3.04
N ALA A 12 -1.54 -18.75 3.26
CA ALA A 12 -2.97 -18.95 3.05
C ALA A 12 -3.81 -18.07 4.00
N ILE A 13 -3.41 -17.93 5.26
CA ILE A 13 -4.06 -17.05 6.23
C ILE A 13 -3.96 -15.58 5.78
N MET A 14 -2.79 -15.13 5.35
CA MET A 14 -2.59 -13.76 4.89
C MET A 14 -3.39 -13.45 3.63
N GLU A 15 -3.49 -14.40 2.69
CA GLU A 15 -4.33 -14.27 1.49
C GLU A 15 -5.81 -14.13 1.89
N HIS A 16 -6.30 -14.97 2.78
CA HIS A 16 -7.68 -14.89 3.27
C HIS A 16 -7.98 -13.55 3.97
N MET A 17 -7.10 -13.08 4.83
CA MET A 17 -7.25 -11.78 5.49
C MET A 17 -7.33 -10.61 4.50
N ARG A 18 -6.55 -10.67 3.41
CA ARG A 18 -6.60 -9.67 2.33
C ARG A 18 -7.92 -9.71 1.56
N GLU A 19 -8.39 -10.91 1.23
CA GLU A 19 -9.68 -11.10 0.57
C GLU A 19 -10.85 -10.58 1.41
N ASP A 20 -10.87 -10.88 2.71
CA ASP A 20 -11.84 -10.36 3.65
C ASP A 20 -11.80 -8.82 3.72
N ARG A 21 -10.60 -8.25 3.75
CA ARG A 21 -10.42 -6.80 3.76
C ARG A 21 -10.98 -6.15 2.49
N LEU A 22 -10.71 -6.72 1.33
CA LEU A 22 -11.26 -6.27 0.05
C LEU A 22 -12.80 -6.37 0.03
N ALA A 23 -13.36 -7.47 0.54
CA ALA A 23 -14.81 -7.64 0.65
C ALA A 23 -15.44 -6.56 1.54
N HIS A 24 -14.83 -6.27 2.71
CA HIS A 24 -15.27 -5.18 3.58
C HIS A 24 -15.19 -3.82 2.89
N PHE A 25 -14.13 -3.55 2.12
CA PHE A 25 -14.01 -2.28 1.41
C PHE A 25 -15.08 -2.10 0.33
N ARG A 26 -15.49 -3.17 -0.37
CA ARG A 26 -16.60 -3.10 -1.33
C ARG A 26 -17.88 -2.57 -0.65
N VAL A 27 -18.24 -3.15 0.48
CA VAL A 27 -19.44 -2.72 1.24
C VAL A 27 -19.28 -1.29 1.79
N GLN A 28 -18.13 -0.98 2.38
CA GLN A 28 -17.86 0.34 2.96
C GLN A 28 -17.82 1.45 1.91
N ASN A 29 -17.40 1.14 0.69
CA ASN A 29 -17.32 2.10 -0.41
C ASN A 29 -18.71 2.54 -0.92
N GLU A 30 -19.72 1.67 -0.80
CA GLU A 30 -21.11 2.04 -1.11
C GLU A 30 -21.62 3.14 -0.18
N LEU A 31 -21.14 3.18 1.06
CA LEU A 31 -21.53 4.14 2.08
C LEU A 31 -20.58 5.37 2.15
N ALA A 32 -19.50 5.37 1.38
CA ALA A 32 -18.50 6.41 1.45
C ALA A 32 -19.02 7.74 0.89
N LEU A 33 -18.83 8.83 1.63
CA LEU A 33 -19.06 10.18 1.16
C LEU A 33 -18.02 10.56 0.11
N LYS A 34 -18.47 10.87 -1.10
CA LYS A 34 -17.60 11.19 -2.23
C LYS A 34 -16.87 12.52 -2.04
N GLY A 35 -15.70 12.67 -2.67
CA GLY A 35 -14.92 13.91 -2.60
C GLY A 35 -14.17 14.13 -1.29
N LYS A 36 -14.11 13.12 -0.38
CA LYS A 36 -13.39 13.20 0.88
C LYS A 36 -11.94 12.77 0.75
N THR A 37 -11.17 12.84 1.82
CA THR A 37 -9.76 12.45 1.83
C THR A 37 -9.61 10.95 2.03
N LEU A 38 -8.78 10.33 1.22
CA LEU A 38 -8.43 8.92 1.27
C LEU A 38 -6.95 8.75 1.60
N PHE A 39 -6.65 7.85 2.54
CA PHE A 39 -5.35 7.27 2.80
C PHE A 39 -5.35 5.85 2.26
N THR A 40 -4.39 5.50 1.39
CA THR A 40 -4.33 4.17 0.77
C THR A 40 -2.90 3.71 0.57
N GLY A 41 -2.71 2.40 0.50
CA GLY A 41 -1.39 1.80 0.38
C GLY A 41 -1.32 0.40 0.96
N SER A 42 -0.18 0.09 1.58
CA SER A 42 0.07 -1.21 2.22
C SER A 42 -0.12 -1.16 3.75
N SER A 43 0.62 -2.01 4.50
CA SER A 43 0.52 -2.12 5.96
C SER A 43 0.81 -0.81 6.70
N LEU A 44 1.71 0.02 6.19
CA LEU A 44 2.00 1.32 6.80
C LEU A 44 0.77 2.24 6.79
N MET A 45 -0.06 2.16 5.75
CA MET A 45 -1.33 2.87 5.71
C MET A 45 -2.41 2.13 6.48
N GLU A 46 -2.51 0.82 6.37
CA GLU A 46 -3.49 0.04 7.12
C GLU A 46 -3.44 0.33 8.61
N GLN A 47 -2.22 0.40 9.18
CA GLN A 47 -1.96 0.62 10.59
C GLN A 47 -1.90 2.10 11.00
N PHE A 48 -1.99 3.02 10.04
CA PHE A 48 -1.91 4.46 10.32
C PHE A 48 -3.19 4.94 11.02
N PRO A 49 -3.10 5.39 12.30
CA PRO A 49 -4.27 5.70 13.11
C PRO A 49 -4.79 7.11 12.81
N ILE A 50 -5.02 7.43 11.54
CA ILE A 50 -5.35 8.80 11.10
C ILE A 50 -6.61 9.34 11.77
N GLY A 51 -7.62 8.51 12.04
CA GLY A 51 -8.84 8.92 12.71
C GLY A 51 -8.57 9.41 14.14
N GLU A 52 -7.76 8.69 14.91
CA GLU A 52 -7.38 9.08 16.27
C GLU A 52 -6.52 10.35 16.28
N LEU A 53 -5.57 10.45 15.33
CA LEU A 53 -4.72 11.63 15.20
C LEU A 53 -5.55 12.89 14.90
N LEU A 54 -6.51 12.81 14.02
CA LEU A 54 -7.41 13.92 13.71
C LEU A 54 -8.25 14.32 14.93
N MET A 55 -8.82 13.36 15.65
CA MET A 55 -9.59 13.62 16.87
C MET A 55 -8.72 14.29 17.95
N ASN A 56 -7.50 13.82 18.16
CA ASN A 56 -6.56 14.39 19.14
C ASN A 56 -6.18 15.85 18.83
N HIS A 57 -6.22 16.22 17.54
CA HIS A 57 -5.99 17.61 17.11
C HIS A 57 -7.27 18.44 16.93
N GLY A 58 -8.42 17.92 17.37
CA GLY A 58 -9.71 18.63 17.25
C GLY A 58 -10.17 18.82 15.80
N MET A 59 -9.65 18.02 14.87
CA MET A 59 -10.01 18.11 13.45
C MET A 59 -11.21 17.22 13.13
N HIS A 60 -12.35 17.85 12.83
CA HIS A 60 -13.60 17.16 12.49
C HIS A 60 -13.75 17.05 10.97
N THR A 61 -12.97 16.17 10.35
CA THR A 61 -13.05 15.92 8.91
C THR A 61 -13.26 14.44 8.63
N VAL A 62 -13.93 14.15 7.51
CA VAL A 62 -14.14 12.75 7.08
C VAL A 62 -12.92 12.28 6.31
N VAL A 63 -12.32 11.22 6.78
CA VAL A 63 -11.21 10.51 6.12
C VAL A 63 -11.50 9.03 6.01
N TYR A 64 -11.00 8.42 4.95
CA TYR A 64 -11.07 6.99 4.75
C TYR A 64 -9.67 6.40 4.71
N ASN A 65 -9.52 5.19 5.24
CA ASN A 65 -8.30 4.40 5.12
C ASN A 65 -8.61 3.11 4.36
N ARG A 66 -7.87 2.87 3.27
CA ARG A 66 -7.97 1.68 2.42
C ARG A 66 -6.60 1.01 2.26
N GLY A 67 -5.75 1.06 3.28
CA GLY A 67 -4.52 0.29 3.34
C GLY A 67 -4.77 -1.20 3.49
N ILE A 68 -3.93 -2.03 2.84
CA ILE A 68 -3.98 -3.50 2.93
C ILE A 68 -2.57 -4.04 3.15
N GLY A 69 -2.37 -4.76 4.24
CA GLY A 69 -1.08 -5.32 4.66
C GLY A 69 -0.46 -6.22 3.59
N GLY A 70 0.82 -6.01 3.34
CA GLY A 70 1.60 -6.80 2.39
C GLY A 70 1.35 -6.50 0.92
N PHE A 71 0.47 -5.54 0.56
CA PHE A 71 0.23 -5.18 -0.83
C PHE A 71 1.47 -4.56 -1.46
N THR A 72 1.73 -4.97 -2.71
CA THR A 72 2.68 -4.37 -3.64
C THR A 72 1.97 -3.36 -4.55
N THR A 73 2.72 -2.65 -5.38
CA THR A 73 2.15 -1.79 -6.43
C THR A 73 1.33 -2.59 -7.44
N GLN A 74 1.70 -3.85 -7.72
CA GLN A 74 0.93 -4.73 -8.60
C GLN A 74 -0.41 -5.15 -7.97
N ASP A 75 -0.41 -5.45 -6.66
CA ASP A 75 -1.66 -5.76 -5.94
C ASP A 75 -2.60 -4.55 -5.94
N MET A 76 -2.07 -3.34 -5.73
CA MET A 76 -2.88 -2.11 -5.82
C MET A 76 -3.47 -1.94 -7.22
N LEU A 77 -2.71 -2.18 -8.30
CA LEU A 77 -3.22 -2.11 -9.67
C LEU A 77 -4.36 -3.10 -9.92
N ALA A 78 -4.31 -4.28 -9.32
CA ALA A 78 -5.35 -5.29 -9.44
C ALA A 78 -6.63 -4.93 -8.63
N HIS A 79 -6.51 -4.09 -7.60
CA HIS A 79 -7.58 -3.78 -6.65
C HIS A 79 -7.87 -2.28 -6.50
N MET A 80 -7.63 -1.50 -7.57
CA MET A 80 -7.87 -0.05 -7.56
C MET A 80 -9.33 0.32 -7.30
N GLU A 81 -10.28 -0.56 -7.62
CA GLU A 81 -11.70 -0.32 -7.36
C GLU A 81 -11.97 -0.26 -5.86
N GLU A 82 -11.47 -1.26 -5.10
CA GLU A 82 -11.66 -1.34 -3.66
C GLU A 82 -10.86 -0.28 -2.92
N GLN A 83 -9.60 -0.06 -3.33
CA GLN A 83 -8.71 0.85 -2.61
C GLN A 83 -8.89 2.33 -2.95
N ILE A 84 -9.43 2.66 -4.14
CA ILE A 84 -9.45 4.05 -4.63
C ILE A 84 -10.79 4.42 -5.25
N PHE A 85 -11.18 3.75 -6.35
CA PHE A 85 -12.26 4.25 -7.20
C PHE A 85 -13.64 4.14 -6.55
N GLY A 86 -13.88 3.10 -5.76
CA GLY A 86 -15.15 2.96 -5.02
C GLY A 86 -15.36 4.07 -3.99
N VAL A 87 -14.29 4.68 -3.46
CA VAL A 87 -14.37 5.82 -2.54
C VAL A 87 -14.66 7.13 -3.27
N GLN A 88 -14.19 7.31 -4.50
CA GLN A 88 -14.23 8.55 -5.28
C GLN A 88 -13.72 9.77 -4.47
N PRO A 89 -12.44 9.74 -4.04
CA PRO A 89 -11.90 10.78 -3.17
C PRO A 89 -11.61 12.07 -3.94
N GLY A 90 -11.67 13.21 -3.24
CA GLY A 90 -11.18 14.50 -3.74
C GLY A 90 -9.67 14.69 -3.48
N ARG A 91 -9.11 13.95 -2.51
CA ARG A 91 -7.68 13.97 -2.18
C ARG A 91 -7.24 12.57 -1.77
N ILE A 92 -6.08 12.14 -2.26
CA ILE A 92 -5.50 10.83 -1.95
C ILE A 92 -4.08 11.00 -1.39
N PHE A 93 -3.80 10.32 -0.28
CA PHE A 93 -2.45 10.07 0.21
C PHE A 93 -2.10 8.61 -0.10
N ILE A 94 -1.04 8.37 -0.87
CA ILE A 94 -0.61 7.03 -1.30
C ILE A 94 0.75 6.69 -0.68
N ASN A 95 0.82 5.57 0.05
CA ASN A 95 2.07 4.95 0.48
C ASN A 95 2.07 3.46 0.09
N ILE A 96 2.62 3.16 -1.07
CA ILE A 96 2.70 1.80 -1.64
C ILE A 96 4.08 1.59 -2.27
N GLY A 97 4.62 0.38 -2.28
CA GLY A 97 5.90 0.05 -2.90
C GLY A 97 6.97 -0.43 -1.92
N THR A 98 6.78 -0.25 -0.60
CA THR A 98 7.72 -0.77 0.40
C THR A 98 7.89 -2.29 0.29
N ASN A 99 6.82 -3.02 -0.03
CA ASN A 99 6.87 -4.46 -0.23
C ASN A 99 7.52 -4.84 -1.56
N ASP A 100 7.37 -4.01 -2.59
CA ASP A 100 8.12 -4.17 -3.86
C ASP A 100 9.62 -4.06 -3.60
N ILE A 101 10.07 -3.03 -2.87
CA ILE A 101 11.48 -2.82 -2.51
C ILE A 101 12.02 -3.98 -1.66
N GLY A 102 11.19 -4.62 -0.84
CA GLY A 102 11.55 -5.78 -0.02
C GLY A 102 11.47 -7.14 -0.76
N ALA A 103 11.03 -7.17 -2.00
CA ALA A 103 10.94 -8.40 -2.77
C ALA A 103 12.32 -8.90 -3.23
N PRO A 104 12.59 -10.22 -3.21
CA PRO A 104 13.89 -10.77 -3.63
C PRO A 104 14.27 -10.44 -5.07
N ASP A 105 13.29 -10.24 -5.94
CA ASP A 105 13.40 -9.90 -7.35
C ASP A 105 13.13 -8.42 -7.64
N TYR A 106 13.31 -7.55 -6.65
CA TYR A 106 13.08 -6.11 -6.77
C TYR A 106 13.78 -5.50 -7.99
N ARG A 107 13.01 -4.76 -8.76
CA ARG A 107 13.50 -3.94 -9.87
C ARG A 107 12.83 -2.57 -9.81
N GLN A 108 13.64 -1.54 -9.74
CA GLN A 108 13.15 -0.16 -9.65
C GLN A 108 12.28 0.23 -10.84
N GLU A 109 12.65 -0.21 -12.06
CA GLU A 109 11.92 0.09 -13.29
C GLU A 109 10.48 -0.46 -13.23
N ALA A 110 10.29 -1.67 -12.69
CA ALA A 110 8.97 -2.27 -12.52
C ALA A 110 8.12 -1.50 -11.49
N LEU A 111 8.72 -1.08 -10.38
CA LEU A 111 8.07 -0.23 -9.39
C LEU A 111 7.56 1.07 -10.03
N ILE A 112 8.42 1.76 -10.77
CA ILE A 112 8.08 3.04 -11.42
C ILE A 112 7.03 2.88 -12.51
N GLU A 113 7.11 1.81 -13.30
CA GLU A 113 6.09 1.51 -14.31
C GLU A 113 4.71 1.28 -13.67
N ASN A 114 4.66 0.51 -12.58
CA ASN A 114 3.42 0.30 -11.82
C ASN A 114 2.88 1.63 -11.26
N TYR A 115 3.74 2.48 -10.70
CA TYR A 115 3.34 3.80 -10.22
C TYR A 115 2.75 4.68 -11.34
N ARG A 116 3.40 4.74 -12.49
CA ARG A 116 2.89 5.47 -13.65
C ARG A 116 1.50 4.96 -14.08
N ASN A 117 1.30 3.64 -14.04
CA ASN A 117 0.02 3.03 -14.38
C ASN A 117 -1.06 3.34 -13.32
N ILE A 118 -0.72 3.34 -12.02
CA ILE A 118 -1.63 3.76 -10.94
C ILE A 118 -2.06 5.21 -11.16
N LEU A 119 -1.09 6.12 -11.31
CA LEU A 119 -1.36 7.54 -11.48
C LEU A 119 -2.15 7.84 -12.76
N LYS A 120 -1.82 7.17 -13.87
CA LYS A 120 -2.55 7.30 -15.14
C LYS A 120 -4.02 6.89 -14.99
N GLN A 121 -4.29 5.79 -14.29
CA GLN A 121 -5.66 5.34 -14.06
C GLN A 121 -6.42 6.32 -13.14
N ILE A 122 -5.77 6.81 -12.06
CA ILE A 122 -6.40 7.79 -11.17
C ILE A 122 -6.73 9.06 -11.95
N LYS A 123 -5.77 9.63 -12.67
CA LYS A 123 -6.00 10.85 -13.46
C LYS A 123 -7.02 10.68 -14.58
N GLY A 124 -7.10 9.49 -15.17
CA GLY A 124 -8.10 9.17 -16.20
C GLY A 124 -9.52 9.05 -15.68
N ARG A 125 -9.71 8.52 -14.47
CA ARG A 125 -11.04 8.29 -13.89
C ARG A 125 -11.48 9.38 -12.89
N LEU A 126 -10.51 10.03 -12.23
CA LEU A 126 -10.71 11.05 -11.20
C LEU A 126 -9.80 12.26 -11.48
N PRO A 127 -10.02 13.00 -12.58
CA PRO A 127 -9.10 14.05 -13.04
C PRO A 127 -8.92 15.20 -12.03
N GLU A 128 -9.95 15.49 -11.24
CA GLU A 128 -9.94 16.56 -10.24
C GLU A 128 -9.34 16.15 -8.89
N THR A 129 -8.99 14.86 -8.71
CA THR A 129 -8.46 14.38 -7.45
C THR A 129 -7.02 14.86 -7.26
N GLU A 130 -6.77 15.48 -6.12
CA GLU A 130 -5.41 15.81 -5.66
C GLU A 130 -4.71 14.54 -5.19
N ILE A 131 -3.49 14.28 -5.69
CA ILE A 131 -2.70 13.09 -5.36
C ILE A 131 -1.43 13.52 -4.64
N LEU A 132 -1.23 12.96 -3.43
CA LEU A 132 -0.02 13.14 -2.64
C LEU A 132 0.66 11.78 -2.49
N LEU A 133 1.84 11.64 -3.07
CA LEU A 133 2.69 10.47 -2.89
C LEU A 133 3.52 10.65 -1.63
N MET A 134 3.45 9.69 -0.73
CA MET A 134 4.24 9.70 0.49
C MET A 134 5.57 8.98 0.23
N ALA A 135 6.65 9.61 0.65
CA ALA A 135 7.98 9.01 0.56
C ALA A 135 8.07 7.70 1.36
N TYR A 136 8.89 6.78 0.91
CA TYR A 136 9.24 5.59 1.68
C TYR A 136 10.09 5.98 2.89
N TYR A 137 9.77 5.37 4.03
CA TYR A 137 10.49 5.63 5.27
C TYR A 137 11.82 4.88 5.30
N PRO A 138 12.86 5.49 5.86
CA PRO A 138 14.12 4.78 6.09
C PRO A 138 13.90 3.62 7.08
N VAL A 139 14.71 2.58 6.94
CA VAL A 139 14.72 1.43 7.84
C VAL A 139 15.92 1.49 8.78
N ASN A 140 15.77 0.94 9.99
CA ASN A 140 16.89 0.71 10.86
C ASN A 140 17.58 -0.61 10.42
N GLU A 141 18.60 -0.49 9.60
CA GLU A 141 19.33 -1.64 9.06
C GLU A 141 20.03 -2.49 10.13
N LEU A 142 20.19 -1.98 11.35
CA LEU A 142 20.75 -2.73 12.49
C LEU A 142 19.70 -3.53 13.25
N ALA A 143 18.41 -3.26 13.04
CA ALA A 143 17.33 -3.92 13.79
C ALA A 143 16.95 -5.31 13.24
N HIS A 144 17.46 -5.71 12.06
CA HIS A 144 17.12 -7.00 11.46
C HIS A 144 17.83 -8.20 12.10
N GLU A 145 18.68 -8.00 13.12
CA GLU A 145 19.32 -9.07 13.87
C GLU A 145 18.34 -9.86 14.76
N ALA A 146 17.05 -9.57 14.70
CA ALA A 146 16.04 -10.18 15.55
C ALA A 146 15.67 -11.64 15.20
N GLY A 147 16.20 -12.19 14.12
CA GLY A 147 16.05 -13.61 13.76
C GLY A 147 14.67 -13.99 13.18
N ASP A 148 13.92 -13.04 12.64
CA ASP A 148 12.70 -13.31 11.87
C ASP A 148 13.07 -13.53 10.39
N PRO A 149 12.95 -14.76 9.86
CA PRO A 149 13.38 -15.08 8.50
C PRO A 149 12.65 -14.28 7.41
N MET A 150 11.43 -13.83 7.68
CA MET A 150 10.65 -13.03 6.72
C MET A 150 11.15 -11.59 6.69
N LEU A 151 11.48 -11.00 7.83
CA LEU A 151 12.11 -9.69 7.91
C LEU A 151 13.51 -9.72 7.32
N ASP A 152 14.32 -10.74 7.65
CA ASP A 152 15.65 -10.91 7.10
C ASP A 152 15.66 -11.00 5.59
N ALA A 153 14.69 -11.71 5.00
CA ALA A 153 14.55 -11.80 3.55
C ALA A 153 14.22 -10.43 2.93
N ALA A 154 13.29 -9.69 3.53
CA ALA A 154 12.88 -8.37 3.04
C ALA A 154 14.00 -7.32 3.16
N PHE A 155 14.79 -7.36 4.22
CA PHE A 155 15.88 -6.40 4.45
C PHE A 155 17.10 -6.61 3.55
N LYS A 156 17.21 -7.75 2.83
CA LYS A 156 18.23 -7.94 1.81
C LYS A 156 18.14 -6.94 0.65
N THR A 157 16.96 -6.54 0.29
CA THR A 157 16.67 -5.61 -0.80
C THR A 157 16.11 -4.28 -0.30
N ARG A 158 15.42 -4.26 0.84
CA ARG A 158 14.88 -3.04 1.48
C ARG A 158 15.96 -2.31 2.26
N THR A 159 16.99 -1.88 1.57
CA THR A 159 18.08 -1.06 2.13
C THR A 159 17.75 0.42 2.03
N ASN A 160 18.37 1.25 2.88
CA ASN A 160 18.21 2.70 2.79
C ASN A 160 18.70 3.26 1.44
N GLU A 161 19.68 2.62 0.81
CA GLU A 161 20.15 2.97 -0.53
C GLU A 161 19.03 2.76 -1.58
N ASN A 162 18.38 1.58 -1.58
CA ASN A 162 17.27 1.30 -2.50
C ASN A 162 16.05 2.18 -2.22
N ILE A 163 15.77 2.46 -0.94
CA ILE A 163 14.70 3.38 -0.53
C ILE A 163 14.94 4.78 -1.06
N GLN A 164 16.16 5.31 -0.94
CA GLN A 164 16.52 6.65 -1.46
C GLN A 164 16.40 6.71 -2.98
N LYS A 165 16.90 5.68 -3.70
CA LYS A 165 16.76 5.57 -5.16
C LYS A 165 15.29 5.53 -5.59
N ALA A 166 14.48 4.74 -4.90
CA ALA A 166 13.05 4.64 -5.18
C ALA A 166 12.32 5.96 -4.90
N ASN A 167 12.62 6.66 -3.79
CA ASN A 167 12.07 7.97 -3.48
C ASN A 167 12.42 9.01 -4.56
N ALA A 168 13.68 9.05 -5.01
CA ALA A 168 14.09 9.97 -6.07
C ALA A 168 13.33 9.68 -7.37
N ALA A 169 13.21 8.39 -7.77
CA ALA A 169 12.58 8.00 -9.02
C ALA A 169 11.04 8.18 -9.02
N VAL A 170 10.38 8.10 -7.87
CA VAL A 170 8.92 8.35 -7.77
C VAL A 170 8.60 9.84 -7.82
N CYS A 171 9.56 10.73 -7.50
CA CYS A 171 9.39 12.19 -7.59
C CYS A 171 9.53 12.74 -9.02
N GLU A 172 10.08 11.96 -9.98
CA GLU A 172 10.22 12.33 -11.39
C GLU A 172 8.93 12.08 -12.20
#